data_a20f481499226b25cfd5d1c39b5c0516
#
_entry.id   a20f481499226b25cfd5d1c39b5c0516
#
_cell.length_a   1.000
_cell.length_b   1.000
_cell.length_c   1.000
_cell.angle_alpha   90.00
_cell.angle_beta   90.00
_cell.angle_gamma   90.00
#
_symmetry.space_group_name_H-M   'P 1'
#
loop_
_entity.id
_entity.type
_entity.pdbx_description
1 polymer ?
#
loop_
_entity_poly.entity_id
_entity_poly.type
_entity_poly.pdbx_seq_one_letter_code
_entity_poly.pdbx_strand_id
1 'polypeptide(L)'
;MLTPIYIRLYNAKVYGIFTYLYSWASMLNAILAFGMETTFFRYLNKYEDKKDQVYNNTFITVATTALLFLLFTIFFADGIASWMQRDHNSYHVDYVRYVKYFIYILVVDALAVIPFAKIRADGRPMRYGMIKFVNILTFIGLNLAFLFLIPYIIKSGGSVALFLSEWYRPKWVGYVFISNLIASIITLILLLPELLKLKLKYNGPLVTEMLWYSFPVLIANISFIINENIDKIFLGRFLPPSISEQEMGIYGACCKLAIFLNIFIQAFRLGAEPFFFSHAKAENAGQTYARVMNYFIITISVIFIALTANIEILKYFIRGSHAQQELYWSGLNVVPILLFGYVSLGIYMNLSIWYKLSDQTRFALYISGVGAALTIVLNVIFIPRYSYMASAWASLIAYATMMILSYLMGQKNYPIPYHLKKNVAYLLSAIGIVYLSFVVFDRNIIIGNLLLLLFIIITFLIEWKGILKFSKLGLKKN
;
A
#
# COMPACT_ATOMS: atom_id res chain seq x y z
N MET A 1 7.55 8.13 6.09
CA MET A 1 8.30 9.24 6.71
C MET A 1 9.78 8.94 6.87
N LEU A 2 10.22 7.74 7.29
CA LEU A 2 11.65 7.41 7.49
C LEU A 2 12.42 7.05 6.20
N THR A 3 11.75 6.89 5.06
CA THR A 3 12.37 6.52 3.78
C THR A 3 13.60 7.36 3.42
N PRO A 4 13.57 8.71 3.48
CA PRO A 4 14.76 9.52 3.16
C PRO A 4 15.95 9.22 4.07
N ILE A 5 15.68 8.92 5.35
CA ILE A 5 16.70 8.56 6.33
C ILE A 5 17.32 7.20 5.97
N TYR A 6 16.50 6.20 5.66
CA TYR A 6 16.98 4.86 5.30
C TYR A 6 17.80 4.88 4.01
N ILE A 7 17.32 5.55 2.98
CA ILE A 7 18.02 5.66 1.69
C ILE A 7 19.35 6.43 1.86
N ARG A 8 19.43 7.37 2.79
CA ARG A 8 20.66 8.12 3.08
C ARG A 8 21.70 7.32 3.87
N LEU A 9 21.24 6.47 4.79
CA LEU A 9 22.12 5.69 5.68
C LEU A 9 22.54 4.36 5.08
N TYR A 10 21.65 3.72 4.33
CA TYR A 10 21.84 2.41 3.72
C TYR A 10 22.11 2.54 2.21
N ASN A 11 22.95 1.66 1.70
CA ASN A 11 23.15 1.56 0.26
C ASN A 11 21.92 0.89 -0.42
N ALA A 12 21.86 0.99 -1.76
CA ALA A 12 20.74 0.46 -2.53
C ALA A 12 20.52 -1.05 -2.30
N LYS A 13 21.59 -1.82 -2.15
CA LYS A 13 21.52 -3.26 -1.86
C LYS A 13 20.81 -3.55 -0.53
N VAL A 14 21.22 -2.89 0.56
CA VAL A 14 20.59 -3.06 1.89
C VAL A 14 19.15 -2.57 1.90
N TYR A 15 18.86 -1.46 1.19
CA TYR A 15 17.50 -0.97 1.04
C TYR A 15 16.63 -1.93 0.19
N GLY A 16 17.25 -2.66 -0.75
CA GLY A 16 16.60 -3.74 -1.50
C GLY A 16 16.18 -4.91 -0.60
N ILE A 17 17.06 -5.36 0.30
CA ILE A 17 16.72 -6.39 1.31
C ILE A 17 15.51 -5.93 2.16
N PHE A 18 15.54 -4.69 2.63
CA PHE A 18 14.41 -4.08 3.33
C PHE A 18 13.12 -4.15 2.50
N THR A 19 13.16 -3.70 1.25
CA THR A 19 12.01 -3.71 0.33
C THR A 19 11.47 -5.11 0.10
N TYR A 20 12.34 -6.08 -0.10
CA TYR A 20 12.00 -7.50 -0.34
C TYR A 20 11.28 -8.13 0.87
N LEU A 21 11.85 -7.97 2.06
CA LEU A 21 11.28 -8.52 3.29
C LEU A 21 9.91 -7.91 3.62
N TYR A 22 9.76 -6.58 3.47
CA TYR A 22 8.47 -5.93 3.68
C TYR A 22 7.41 -6.30 2.63
N SER A 23 7.82 -6.61 1.40
CA SER A 23 6.89 -7.10 0.37
C SER A 23 6.35 -8.49 0.71
N TRP A 24 7.21 -9.39 1.19
CA TRP A 24 6.79 -10.68 1.73
C TRP A 24 5.89 -10.53 2.96
N ALA A 25 6.27 -9.66 3.88
CA ALA A 25 5.47 -9.39 5.07
C ALA A 25 4.06 -8.88 4.72
N SER A 26 3.93 -7.99 3.74
CA SER A 26 2.64 -7.50 3.28
C SER A 26 1.74 -8.61 2.74
N MET A 27 2.30 -9.54 1.94
CA MET A 27 1.57 -10.69 1.42
C MET A 27 1.15 -11.67 2.54
N LEU A 28 2.07 -12.00 3.44
CA LEU A 28 1.80 -12.93 4.53
C LEU A 28 0.80 -12.36 5.55
N ASN A 29 0.82 -11.05 5.82
CA ASN A 29 -0.17 -10.39 6.66
C ASN A 29 -1.61 -10.58 6.15
N ALA A 30 -1.82 -10.48 4.82
CA ALA A 30 -3.14 -10.72 4.26
C ALA A 30 -3.60 -12.17 4.42
N ILE A 31 -2.66 -13.12 4.27
CA ILE A 31 -2.95 -14.54 4.46
C ILE A 31 -3.30 -14.82 5.94
N LEU A 32 -2.51 -14.28 6.87
CA LEU A 32 -2.72 -14.47 8.31
C LEU A 32 -4.01 -13.84 8.83
N ALA A 33 -4.39 -12.67 8.29
CA ALA A 33 -5.66 -12.02 8.62
C ALA A 33 -6.87 -12.82 8.09
N PHE A 34 -6.69 -13.72 7.12
CA PHE A 34 -7.67 -14.65 6.56
C PHE A 34 -9.02 -14.01 6.18
N GLY A 35 -9.06 -12.72 5.87
CA GLY A 35 -10.31 -12.00 5.61
C GLY A 35 -11.22 -11.86 6.85
N MET A 36 -10.73 -12.24 8.04
CA MET A 36 -11.53 -12.30 9.26
C MET A 36 -11.96 -10.93 9.77
N GLU A 37 -11.27 -9.85 9.43
CA GLU A 37 -11.70 -8.50 9.78
C GLU A 37 -13.05 -8.14 9.13
N THR A 38 -13.18 -8.36 7.82
CA THR A 38 -14.42 -8.12 7.09
C THR A 38 -15.53 -9.07 7.56
N THR A 39 -15.18 -10.33 7.80
CA THR A 39 -16.06 -11.35 8.35
C THR A 39 -16.58 -10.95 9.71
N PHE A 40 -15.73 -10.45 10.60
CA PHE A 40 -16.10 -9.96 11.92
C PHE A 40 -17.19 -8.88 11.86
N PHE A 41 -17.00 -7.83 11.06
CA PHE A 41 -18.01 -6.77 10.91
C PHE A 41 -19.35 -7.29 10.37
N ARG A 42 -19.30 -8.17 9.35
CA ARG A 42 -20.52 -8.75 8.79
C ARG A 42 -21.29 -9.58 9.84
N TYR A 43 -20.59 -10.44 10.57
CA TYR A 43 -21.22 -11.35 11.53
C TYR A 43 -21.66 -10.67 12.80
N LEU A 44 -21.03 -9.56 13.21
CA LEU A 44 -21.55 -8.70 14.29
C LEU A 44 -22.94 -8.14 13.97
N ASN A 45 -23.17 -7.76 12.71
CA ASN A 45 -24.48 -7.27 12.26
C ASN A 45 -25.49 -8.41 12.03
N LYS A 46 -25.02 -9.61 11.67
CA LYS A 46 -25.88 -10.77 11.45
C LYS A 46 -26.35 -11.41 12.75
N TYR A 47 -25.52 -11.42 13.78
CA TYR A 47 -25.77 -12.06 15.08
C TYR A 47 -25.66 -11.05 16.21
N GLU A 48 -26.63 -10.14 16.30
CA GLU A 48 -26.64 -9.06 17.29
C GLU A 48 -26.66 -9.58 18.72
N ASP A 49 -27.33 -10.70 18.98
CA ASP A 49 -27.44 -11.34 20.30
C ASP A 49 -26.17 -12.14 20.69
N LYS A 50 -25.25 -12.39 19.76
CA LYS A 50 -24.07 -13.26 19.96
C LYS A 50 -22.74 -12.57 19.66
N LYS A 51 -22.68 -11.24 19.84
CA LYS A 51 -21.48 -10.42 19.51
C LYS A 51 -20.20 -10.94 20.16
N ASP A 52 -20.29 -11.39 21.43
CA ASP A 52 -19.14 -11.97 22.14
C ASP A 52 -18.67 -13.29 21.51
N GLN A 53 -19.59 -14.13 21.03
CA GLN A 53 -19.22 -15.37 20.36
C GLN A 53 -18.55 -15.09 19.01
N VAL A 54 -19.05 -14.11 18.25
CA VAL A 54 -18.43 -13.67 16.99
C VAL A 54 -17.01 -13.17 17.27
N TYR A 55 -16.81 -12.32 18.28
CA TYR A 55 -15.51 -11.80 18.67
C TYR A 55 -14.53 -12.92 19.06
N ASN A 56 -14.98 -13.85 19.93
CA ASN A 56 -14.17 -14.97 20.36
C ASN A 56 -13.76 -15.89 19.20
N ASN A 57 -14.71 -16.27 18.35
CA ASN A 57 -14.44 -17.20 17.25
C ASN A 57 -13.55 -16.59 16.17
N THR A 58 -13.76 -15.32 15.80
CA THR A 58 -12.86 -14.62 14.85
C THR A 58 -11.45 -14.52 15.41
N PHE A 59 -11.31 -14.14 16.69
CA PHE A 59 -10.00 -14.07 17.32
C PHE A 59 -9.32 -15.43 17.41
N ILE A 60 -10.01 -16.47 17.86
CA ILE A 60 -9.46 -17.84 17.95
C ILE A 60 -8.98 -18.31 16.56
N THR A 61 -9.74 -18.06 15.50
CA THR A 61 -9.35 -18.43 14.14
C THR A 61 -8.06 -17.76 13.73
N VAL A 62 -7.95 -16.44 13.87
CA VAL A 62 -6.73 -15.69 13.52
C VAL A 62 -5.56 -16.09 14.42
N ALA A 63 -5.78 -16.23 15.72
CA ALA A 63 -4.74 -16.65 16.66
C ALA A 63 -4.21 -18.06 16.36
N THR A 64 -5.11 -19.00 16.04
CA THR A 64 -4.71 -20.35 15.64
C THR A 64 -3.88 -20.35 14.37
N THR A 65 -4.31 -19.60 13.34
CA THR A 65 -3.55 -19.45 12.09
C THR A 65 -2.18 -18.82 12.34
N ALA A 66 -2.12 -17.76 13.17
CA ALA A 66 -0.85 -17.10 13.52
C ALA A 66 0.10 -18.01 14.32
N LEU A 67 -0.43 -18.80 15.26
CA LEU A 67 0.36 -19.74 16.07
C LEU A 67 0.88 -20.92 15.20
N LEU A 68 0.04 -21.47 14.33
CA LEU A 68 0.48 -22.50 13.38
C LEU A 68 1.57 -21.97 12.44
N PHE A 69 1.38 -20.74 11.95
CA PHE A 69 2.42 -20.06 11.15
C PHE A 69 3.72 -19.92 11.96
N LEU A 70 3.65 -19.44 13.21
CA LEU A 70 4.82 -19.32 14.08
C LEU A 70 5.54 -20.65 14.26
N LEU A 71 4.81 -21.69 14.65
CA LEU A 71 5.37 -23.02 14.89
C LEU A 71 6.06 -23.56 13.64
N PHE A 72 5.39 -23.49 12.50
CA PHE A 72 5.97 -23.98 11.25
C PHE A 72 7.20 -23.15 10.83
N THR A 73 7.08 -21.82 10.80
CA THR A 73 8.13 -20.96 10.23
C THR A 73 9.36 -20.82 11.13
N ILE A 74 9.22 -20.92 12.46
CA ILE A 74 10.37 -20.81 13.37
C ILE A 74 11.32 -22.02 13.24
N PHE A 75 10.75 -23.22 13.03
CA PHE A 75 11.57 -24.42 12.78
C PHE A 75 12.32 -24.37 11.44
N PHE A 76 11.70 -23.76 10.43
CA PHE A 76 12.28 -23.64 9.10
C PHE A 76 12.93 -22.26 8.84
N ALA A 77 13.15 -21.44 9.88
CA ALA A 77 13.66 -20.08 9.73
C ALA A 77 15.01 -20.01 9.00
N ASP A 78 15.90 -20.96 9.23
CA ASP A 78 17.20 -21.06 8.56
C ASP A 78 17.03 -21.40 7.07
N GLY A 79 16.20 -22.40 6.76
CA GLY A 79 15.86 -22.76 5.38
C GLY A 79 15.14 -21.63 4.63
N ILE A 80 14.22 -20.91 5.29
CA ILE A 80 13.55 -19.74 4.73
C ILE A 80 14.57 -18.63 4.45
N ALA A 81 15.49 -18.37 5.38
CA ALA A 81 16.53 -17.36 5.20
C ALA A 81 17.46 -17.72 4.03
N SER A 82 17.91 -18.98 3.94
CA SER A 82 18.73 -19.49 2.83
C SER A 82 18.01 -19.37 1.49
N TRP A 83 16.69 -19.66 1.48
CA TRP A 83 15.87 -19.52 0.29
C TRP A 83 15.64 -18.05 -0.10
N MET A 84 15.50 -17.13 0.86
CA MET A 84 15.30 -15.72 0.60
C MET A 84 16.59 -15.00 0.23
N GLN A 85 17.72 -15.37 0.83
CA GLN A 85 19.03 -14.80 0.55
C GLN A 85 19.46 -15.12 -0.88
N ARG A 86 19.73 -14.11 -1.69
CA ARG A 86 20.14 -14.28 -3.10
C ARG A 86 21.65 -14.13 -3.28
N ASP A 87 22.26 -13.22 -2.55
CA ASP A 87 23.70 -13.01 -2.58
C ASP A 87 24.38 -13.68 -1.37
N HIS A 88 25.14 -14.75 -1.64
CA HIS A 88 25.87 -15.50 -0.60
C HIS A 88 27.02 -14.72 0.04
N ASN A 89 27.40 -13.56 -0.51
CA ASN A 89 28.37 -12.66 0.12
C ASN A 89 27.76 -11.83 1.29
N SER A 90 26.43 -11.88 1.48
CA SER A 90 25.76 -11.30 2.64
C SER A 90 25.88 -12.25 3.83
N TYR A 91 26.01 -11.72 5.06
CA TYR A 91 26.06 -12.53 6.27
C TYR A 91 24.76 -13.31 6.47
N HIS A 92 24.80 -14.63 6.24
CA HIS A 92 23.65 -15.53 6.38
C HIS A 92 22.98 -15.42 7.76
N VAL A 93 23.79 -15.33 8.82
CA VAL A 93 23.31 -15.16 10.21
C VAL A 93 22.41 -13.94 10.37
N ASP A 94 22.68 -12.86 9.66
CA ASP A 94 21.81 -11.67 9.72
C ASP A 94 20.49 -11.89 8.97
N TYR A 95 20.49 -12.60 7.84
CA TYR A 95 19.24 -12.99 7.16
C TYR A 95 18.35 -13.86 8.03
N VAL A 96 18.90 -14.82 8.75
CA VAL A 96 18.14 -15.65 9.71
C VAL A 96 17.51 -14.78 10.80
N ARG A 97 18.26 -13.80 11.34
CA ARG A 97 17.73 -12.84 12.33
C ARG A 97 16.59 -12.01 11.74
N TYR A 98 16.74 -11.48 10.52
CA TYR A 98 15.70 -10.69 9.85
C TYR A 98 14.43 -11.51 9.66
N VAL A 99 14.53 -12.74 9.17
CA VAL A 99 13.41 -13.65 9.01
C VAL A 99 12.71 -13.91 10.35
N LYS A 100 13.45 -14.18 11.43
CA LYS A 100 12.87 -14.35 12.77
C LYS A 100 12.14 -13.10 13.25
N TYR A 101 12.71 -11.91 13.08
CA TYR A 101 12.01 -10.66 13.44
C TYR A 101 10.72 -10.50 12.66
N PHE A 102 10.71 -10.79 11.35
CA PHE A 102 9.49 -10.71 10.55
C PHE A 102 8.46 -11.75 10.94
N ILE A 103 8.85 -12.98 11.28
CA ILE A 103 7.93 -13.98 11.82
C ILE A 103 7.23 -13.46 13.09
N TYR A 104 7.99 -12.90 14.03
CA TYR A 104 7.42 -12.36 15.25
C TYR A 104 6.53 -11.13 14.99
N ILE A 105 6.94 -10.20 14.12
CA ILE A 105 6.14 -9.05 13.73
C ILE A 105 4.79 -9.52 13.14
N LEU A 106 4.81 -10.44 12.19
CA LEU A 106 3.62 -10.97 11.53
C LEU A 106 2.64 -11.61 12.51
N VAL A 107 3.15 -12.38 13.46
CA VAL A 107 2.32 -13.02 14.50
C VAL A 107 1.68 -11.97 15.43
N VAL A 108 2.48 -11.02 15.91
CA VAL A 108 1.99 -9.96 16.81
C VAL A 108 0.97 -9.08 16.08
N ASP A 109 1.24 -8.72 14.83
CA ASP A 109 0.32 -7.91 14.02
C ASP A 109 -0.98 -8.66 13.72
N ALA A 110 -0.91 -9.97 13.40
CA ALA A 110 -2.09 -10.79 13.19
C ALA A 110 -2.99 -10.84 14.45
N LEU A 111 -2.39 -11.03 15.63
CA LEU A 111 -3.12 -11.03 16.92
C LEU A 111 -3.79 -9.67 17.21
N ALA A 112 -3.29 -8.59 16.68
CA ALA A 112 -3.86 -7.26 16.86
C ALA A 112 -5.05 -6.95 15.93
N VAL A 113 -5.25 -7.68 14.82
CA VAL A 113 -6.28 -7.40 13.80
C VAL A 113 -7.68 -7.35 14.39
N ILE A 114 -8.09 -8.41 15.09
CA ILE A 114 -9.46 -8.53 15.61
C ILE A 114 -9.74 -7.60 16.81
N PRO A 115 -8.81 -7.42 17.79
CA PRO A 115 -8.95 -6.38 18.81
C PRO A 115 -9.09 -4.97 18.23
N PHE A 116 -8.35 -4.61 17.19
CA PHE A 116 -8.54 -3.34 16.49
C PHE A 116 -9.91 -3.23 15.81
N ALA A 117 -10.38 -4.29 15.18
CA ALA A 117 -11.72 -4.33 14.60
C ALA A 117 -12.80 -4.16 15.68
N LYS A 118 -12.62 -4.77 16.85
CA LYS A 118 -13.52 -4.63 18.01
C LYS A 118 -13.63 -3.19 18.50
N ILE A 119 -12.49 -2.48 18.66
CA ILE A 119 -12.48 -1.06 19.05
C ILE A 119 -13.27 -0.20 18.07
N ARG A 120 -13.15 -0.46 16.75
CA ARG A 120 -13.90 0.26 15.72
C ARG A 120 -15.39 -0.08 15.75
N ALA A 121 -15.73 -1.35 15.92
CA ALA A 121 -17.11 -1.81 16.05
C ALA A 121 -17.82 -1.22 17.30
N ASP A 122 -17.08 -1.03 18.38
CA ASP A 122 -17.58 -0.40 19.61
C ASP A 122 -17.71 1.14 19.52
N GLY A 123 -17.47 1.73 18.34
CA GLY A 123 -17.59 3.18 18.12
C GLY A 123 -16.52 4.01 18.85
N ARG A 124 -15.32 3.47 19.06
CA ARG A 124 -14.20 4.14 19.77
C ARG A 124 -13.05 4.52 18.85
N PRO A 125 -13.28 5.36 17.81
CA PRO A 125 -12.25 5.70 16.81
C PRO A 125 -11.06 6.46 17.41
N MET A 126 -11.26 7.27 18.45
CA MET A 126 -10.16 7.98 19.14
C MET A 126 -9.17 7.01 19.76
N ARG A 127 -9.65 5.94 20.43
CA ARG A 127 -8.78 4.92 21.02
C ARG A 127 -8.00 4.16 19.95
N TYR A 128 -8.65 3.82 18.84
CA TYR A 128 -7.98 3.24 17.68
C TYR A 128 -6.87 4.15 17.16
N GLY A 129 -7.18 5.43 16.95
CA GLY A 129 -6.23 6.44 16.47
C GLY A 129 -5.06 6.64 17.43
N MET A 130 -5.31 6.73 18.73
CA MET A 130 -4.27 6.88 19.76
C MET A 130 -3.30 5.68 19.78
N ILE A 131 -3.80 4.45 19.73
CA ILE A 131 -2.95 3.25 19.70
C ILE A 131 -2.07 3.24 18.43
N LYS A 132 -2.66 3.57 17.29
CA LYS A 132 -1.89 3.70 16.03
C LYS A 132 -0.86 4.83 16.09
N PHE A 133 -1.18 5.94 16.73
CA PHE A 133 -0.26 7.04 16.93
C PHE A 133 0.94 6.65 17.81
N VAL A 134 0.67 5.97 18.93
CA VAL A 134 1.73 5.44 19.81
C VAL A 134 2.61 4.44 19.07
N ASN A 135 2.04 3.55 18.26
CA ASN A 135 2.80 2.62 17.41
C ASN A 135 3.76 3.37 16.49
N ILE A 136 3.27 4.38 15.77
CA ILE A 136 4.08 5.20 14.86
C ILE A 136 5.18 5.96 15.62
N LEU A 137 4.86 6.58 16.77
CA LEU A 137 5.83 7.30 17.58
C LEU A 137 6.92 6.37 18.12
N THR A 138 6.54 5.19 18.61
CA THR A 138 7.50 4.18 19.08
C THR A 138 8.42 3.74 17.95
N PHE A 139 7.86 3.41 16.79
CA PHE A 139 8.64 3.00 15.63
C PHE A 139 9.62 4.09 15.18
N ILE A 140 9.16 5.34 15.06
CA ILE A 140 10.01 6.46 14.68
C ILE A 140 11.06 6.75 15.76
N GLY A 141 10.65 6.83 17.02
CA GLY A 141 11.54 7.14 18.15
C GLY A 141 12.68 6.12 18.29
N LEU A 142 12.36 4.82 18.23
CA LEU A 142 13.37 3.77 18.30
C LEU A 142 14.32 3.80 17.08
N ASN A 143 13.78 4.04 15.87
CA ASN A 143 14.64 4.19 14.70
C ASN A 143 15.61 5.36 14.86
N LEU A 144 15.13 6.53 15.31
CA LEU A 144 16.01 7.68 15.55
C LEU A 144 17.01 7.41 16.68
N ALA A 145 16.60 6.70 17.72
CA ALA A 145 17.50 6.29 18.80
C ALA A 145 18.62 5.37 18.29
N PHE A 146 18.29 4.30 17.57
CA PHE A 146 19.29 3.37 17.04
C PHE A 146 20.18 3.98 15.96
N LEU A 147 19.65 4.85 15.11
CA LEU A 147 20.39 5.37 13.97
C LEU A 147 21.19 6.63 14.27
N PHE A 148 20.80 7.41 15.28
CA PHE A 148 21.44 8.70 15.58
C PHE A 148 21.84 8.85 17.04
N LEU A 149 20.96 8.57 18.02
CA LEU A 149 21.22 8.82 19.42
C LEU A 149 22.32 7.89 19.96
N ILE A 150 22.19 6.57 19.75
CA ILE A 150 23.20 5.60 20.22
C ILE A 150 24.57 5.85 19.59
N PRO A 151 24.71 6.05 18.26
CA PRO A 151 25.99 6.44 17.68
C PRO A 151 26.58 7.74 18.25
N TYR A 152 25.73 8.72 18.57
CA TYR A 152 26.18 9.98 19.19
C TYR A 152 26.73 9.74 20.60
N ILE A 153 26.01 8.94 21.42
CA ILE A 153 26.47 8.57 22.77
C ILE A 153 27.79 7.79 22.71
N ILE A 154 27.92 6.84 21.80
CA ILE A 154 29.17 6.07 21.63
C ILE A 154 30.36 7.00 21.30
N LYS A 155 30.14 8.02 20.47
CA LYS A 155 31.18 9.00 20.11
C LYS A 155 31.53 9.95 21.25
N SER A 156 30.60 10.23 22.16
CA SER A 156 30.85 11.13 23.30
C SER A 156 31.74 10.52 24.38
N GLY A 157 31.91 9.18 24.37
CA GLY A 157 32.72 8.47 25.37
C GLY A 157 32.04 8.29 26.73
N GLY A 158 32.77 7.69 27.66
CA GLY A 158 32.26 7.42 29.01
C GLY A 158 31.76 5.98 29.21
N SER A 159 31.32 5.62 30.40
CA SER A 159 30.92 4.26 30.78
C SER A 159 29.71 3.74 30.01
N VAL A 160 28.75 4.63 29.73
CA VAL A 160 27.58 4.29 28.93
C VAL A 160 27.97 4.01 27.47
N ALA A 161 28.90 4.76 26.91
CA ALA A 161 29.42 4.56 25.57
C ALA A 161 30.10 3.19 25.42
N LEU A 162 30.90 2.79 26.42
CA LEU A 162 31.56 1.48 26.47
C LEU A 162 30.52 0.35 26.44
N PHE A 163 29.52 0.39 27.32
CA PHE A 163 28.45 -0.60 27.37
C PHE A 163 27.69 -0.69 26.03
N LEU A 164 27.34 0.45 25.41
CA LEU A 164 26.62 0.47 24.14
C LEU A 164 27.50 -0.07 23.00
N SER A 165 28.79 0.20 22.99
CA SER A 165 29.70 -0.23 21.93
C SER A 165 29.89 -1.74 21.84
N GLU A 166 29.68 -2.49 22.95
CA GLU A 166 29.82 -3.95 22.99
C GLU A 166 28.82 -4.67 22.09
N TRP A 167 27.60 -4.19 22.00
CA TRP A 167 26.54 -4.86 21.22
C TRP A 167 26.09 -4.06 19.99
N TYR A 168 26.40 -2.76 19.90
CA TYR A 168 25.95 -1.93 18.81
C TYR A 168 26.71 -2.21 17.51
N ARG A 169 25.97 -2.41 16.44
CA ARG A 169 26.50 -2.63 15.09
C ARG A 169 26.22 -1.42 14.20
N PRO A 170 27.21 -0.63 13.80
CA PRO A 170 26.99 0.53 12.96
C PRO A 170 26.29 0.18 11.65
N LYS A 171 25.24 0.96 11.31
CA LYS A 171 24.47 0.82 10.07
C LYS A 171 23.81 -0.56 9.84
N TRP A 172 23.55 -1.31 10.90
CA TRP A 172 22.88 -2.60 10.77
C TRP A 172 21.38 -2.40 10.58
N VAL A 173 20.80 -2.89 9.42
CA VAL A 173 19.38 -2.72 9.08
C VAL A 173 18.43 -3.44 10.03
N GLY A 174 18.93 -4.43 10.78
CA GLY A 174 18.15 -5.15 11.79
C GLY A 174 17.50 -4.26 12.84
N TYR A 175 18.07 -3.07 13.13
CA TYR A 175 17.46 -2.12 14.06
C TYR A 175 16.09 -1.60 13.58
N VAL A 176 15.91 -1.50 12.27
CA VAL A 176 14.60 -1.11 11.70
C VAL A 176 13.55 -2.18 12.01
N PHE A 177 13.93 -3.46 11.89
CA PHE A 177 13.04 -4.59 12.16
C PHE A 177 12.76 -4.76 13.65
N ILE A 178 13.78 -4.58 14.51
CA ILE A 178 13.62 -4.57 15.98
C ILE A 178 12.67 -3.43 16.40
N SER A 179 12.86 -2.22 15.84
CA SER A 179 11.98 -1.09 16.13
C SER A 179 10.52 -1.37 15.76
N ASN A 180 10.29 -2.06 14.63
CA ASN A 180 8.96 -2.48 14.20
C ASN A 180 8.39 -3.53 15.17
N LEU A 181 9.17 -4.54 15.52
CA LEU A 181 8.75 -5.59 16.45
C LEU A 181 8.34 -5.00 17.82
N ILE A 182 9.16 -4.10 18.38
CA ILE A 182 8.85 -3.44 19.66
C ILE A 182 7.57 -2.61 19.53
N ALA A 183 7.40 -1.85 18.43
CA ALA A 183 6.19 -1.07 18.21
C ALA A 183 4.94 -1.96 18.09
N SER A 184 5.04 -3.13 17.42
CA SER A 184 3.94 -4.10 17.35
C SER A 184 3.65 -4.73 18.72
N ILE A 185 4.65 -5.07 19.51
CA ILE A 185 4.47 -5.59 20.89
C ILE A 185 3.78 -4.55 21.79
N ILE A 186 4.22 -3.30 21.76
CA ILE A 186 3.59 -2.20 22.52
C ILE A 186 2.13 -2.04 22.06
N THR A 187 1.85 -2.13 20.78
CA THR A 187 0.48 -2.11 20.26
C THR A 187 -0.37 -3.23 20.88
N LEU A 188 0.15 -4.46 20.94
CA LEU A 188 -0.55 -5.60 21.51
C LEU A 188 -0.78 -5.40 23.02
N ILE A 189 0.18 -4.83 23.74
CA ILE A 189 0.03 -4.48 25.18
C ILE A 189 -1.08 -3.43 25.36
N LEU A 190 -1.16 -2.42 24.51
CA LEU A 190 -2.23 -1.41 24.58
C LEU A 190 -3.60 -1.97 24.21
N LEU A 191 -3.64 -3.09 23.48
CA LEU A 191 -4.86 -3.83 23.14
C LEU A 191 -5.24 -4.86 24.23
N LEU A 192 -4.41 -5.05 25.27
CA LEU A 192 -4.65 -6.02 26.34
C LEU A 192 -6.05 -5.92 26.97
N PRO A 193 -6.65 -4.73 27.24
CA PRO A 193 -8.01 -4.65 27.74
C PRO A 193 -9.08 -5.29 26.84
N GLU A 194 -8.85 -5.34 25.52
CA GLU A 194 -9.75 -6.03 24.58
C GLU A 194 -9.46 -7.54 24.54
N LEU A 195 -8.20 -7.93 24.68
CA LEU A 195 -7.79 -9.34 24.76
C LEU A 195 -8.30 -10.01 26.03
N LEU A 196 -8.29 -9.31 27.16
CA LEU A 196 -8.80 -9.84 28.45
C LEU A 196 -10.32 -10.05 28.46
N LYS A 197 -11.08 -9.49 27.52
CA LYS A 197 -12.52 -9.74 27.35
C LYS A 197 -12.81 -11.06 26.62
N LEU A 198 -11.80 -11.71 26.06
CA LEU A 198 -11.94 -12.98 25.35
C LEU A 198 -12.25 -14.10 26.34
N LYS A 199 -13.31 -14.84 26.09
CA LYS A 199 -13.71 -16.00 26.89
C LYS A 199 -13.22 -17.33 26.32
N LEU A 200 -12.53 -17.29 25.16
CA LEU A 200 -12.00 -18.44 24.41
C LEU A 200 -13.02 -19.59 24.21
N LYS A 201 -14.31 -19.23 24.13
CA LYS A 201 -15.39 -20.20 23.83
C LYS A 201 -15.46 -20.42 22.32
N TYR A 202 -15.19 -21.65 21.89
CA TYR A 202 -15.23 -22.06 20.49
C TYR A 202 -16.62 -22.58 20.11
N ASN A 203 -17.14 -22.12 18.98
CA ASN A 203 -18.37 -22.60 18.38
C ASN A 203 -18.08 -23.06 16.93
N GLY A 204 -17.88 -24.37 16.75
CA GLY A 204 -17.47 -24.96 15.48
C GLY A 204 -18.41 -24.63 14.30
N PRO A 205 -19.73 -24.81 14.42
CA PRO A 205 -20.69 -24.44 13.37
C PRO A 205 -20.56 -22.99 12.93
N LEU A 206 -20.44 -22.04 13.87
CA LEU A 206 -20.27 -20.62 13.57
C LEU A 206 -18.93 -20.35 12.89
N VAL A 207 -17.84 -20.97 13.34
CA VAL A 207 -16.52 -20.83 12.69
C VAL A 207 -16.55 -21.34 11.29
N THR A 208 -17.15 -22.50 11.02
CA THR A 208 -17.27 -23.07 9.69
C THR A 208 -18.02 -22.10 8.74
N GLU A 209 -19.13 -21.54 9.20
CA GLU A 209 -19.90 -20.55 8.42
C GLU A 209 -19.06 -19.30 8.10
N MET A 210 -18.33 -18.81 9.10
CA MET A 210 -17.44 -17.64 8.96
C MET A 210 -16.27 -17.92 8.00
N LEU A 211 -15.68 -19.12 8.04
CA LEU A 211 -14.61 -19.53 7.13
C LEU A 211 -15.09 -19.61 5.68
N TRP A 212 -16.27 -20.18 5.43
CA TRP A 212 -16.84 -20.20 4.07
C TRP A 212 -17.05 -18.81 3.50
N TYR A 213 -17.45 -17.86 4.34
CA TYR A 213 -17.60 -16.46 3.93
C TYR A 213 -16.24 -15.76 3.76
N SER A 214 -15.28 -16.03 4.64
CA SER A 214 -13.99 -15.33 4.62
C SER A 214 -13.08 -15.82 3.49
N PHE A 215 -13.23 -17.04 3.00
CA PHE A 215 -12.37 -17.59 1.96
C PHE A 215 -12.40 -16.79 0.63
N PRO A 216 -13.56 -16.44 0.05
CA PRO A 216 -13.60 -15.53 -1.10
C PRO A 216 -13.01 -14.14 -0.81
N VAL A 217 -13.21 -13.61 0.39
CA VAL A 217 -12.64 -12.32 0.82
C VAL A 217 -11.11 -12.40 0.88
N LEU A 218 -10.58 -13.50 1.41
CA LEU A 218 -9.14 -13.77 1.44
C LEU A 218 -8.55 -13.76 0.02
N ILE A 219 -9.18 -14.47 -0.93
CA ILE A 219 -8.69 -14.52 -2.32
C ILE A 219 -8.70 -13.13 -2.96
N ALA A 220 -9.76 -12.34 -2.74
CA ALA A 220 -9.82 -10.98 -3.24
C ALA A 220 -8.72 -10.08 -2.65
N ASN A 221 -8.46 -10.17 -1.35
CA ASN A 221 -7.41 -9.43 -0.68
C ASN A 221 -6.02 -9.85 -1.18
N ILE A 222 -5.76 -11.15 -1.33
CA ILE A 222 -4.49 -11.67 -1.87
C ILE A 222 -4.29 -11.15 -3.29
N SER A 223 -5.32 -11.21 -4.16
CA SER A 223 -5.23 -10.70 -5.52
C SER A 223 -4.85 -9.22 -5.56
N PHE A 224 -5.42 -8.40 -4.68
CA PHE A 224 -5.09 -6.98 -4.57
C PHE A 224 -3.63 -6.77 -4.14
N ILE A 225 -3.17 -7.51 -3.12
CA ILE A 225 -1.80 -7.38 -2.58
C ILE A 225 -0.76 -7.93 -3.55
N ILE A 226 -1.09 -8.95 -4.34
CA ILE A 226 -0.25 -9.42 -5.45
C ILE A 226 0.02 -8.26 -6.40
N ASN A 227 -1.01 -7.54 -6.83
CA ASN A 227 -0.84 -6.39 -7.73
C ASN A 227 0.09 -5.29 -7.17
N GLU A 228 0.17 -5.14 -5.84
CA GLU A 228 0.99 -4.10 -5.20
C GLU A 228 2.44 -4.54 -4.88
N ASN A 229 2.68 -5.83 -4.65
CA ASN A 229 3.94 -6.26 -4.03
C ASN A 229 4.68 -7.37 -4.75
N ILE A 230 4.02 -8.14 -5.63
CA ILE A 230 4.64 -9.31 -6.28
C ILE A 230 5.82 -8.93 -7.19
N ASP A 231 5.76 -7.74 -7.78
CA ASP A 231 6.80 -7.15 -8.60
C ASP A 231 8.17 -7.13 -7.89
N LYS A 232 8.18 -6.69 -6.63
CA LYS A 232 9.38 -6.60 -5.79
C LYS A 232 9.91 -7.99 -5.41
N ILE A 233 8.99 -8.93 -5.17
CA ILE A 233 9.34 -10.33 -4.89
C ILE A 233 9.95 -10.97 -6.14
N PHE A 234 9.38 -10.73 -7.31
CA PHE A 234 9.85 -11.29 -8.56
C PHE A 234 11.17 -10.68 -9.04
N LEU A 235 11.39 -9.38 -8.80
CA LEU A 235 12.70 -8.76 -9.00
C LEU A 235 13.79 -9.49 -8.20
N GLY A 236 13.52 -9.80 -6.92
CA GLY A 236 14.43 -10.59 -6.11
C GLY A 236 14.67 -12.00 -6.62
N ARG A 237 13.72 -12.59 -7.35
CA ARG A 237 13.75 -13.99 -7.77
C ARG A 237 14.27 -14.21 -9.20
N PHE A 238 13.87 -13.35 -10.13
CA PHE A 238 14.15 -13.56 -11.56
C PHE A 238 15.39 -12.81 -12.04
N LEU A 239 15.87 -11.82 -11.29
CA LEU A 239 17.16 -11.18 -11.62
C LEU A 239 18.36 -12.01 -11.12
N PRO A 240 19.53 -11.85 -11.77
CA PRO A 240 20.77 -12.43 -11.28
C PRO A 240 21.06 -11.98 -9.82
N PRO A 241 21.57 -12.89 -8.96
CA PRO A 241 21.83 -12.58 -7.55
C PRO A 241 22.73 -11.36 -7.32
N SER A 242 23.67 -11.10 -8.24
CA SER A 242 24.61 -9.99 -8.15
C SER A 242 23.96 -8.60 -8.22
N ILE A 243 22.80 -8.48 -8.89
CA ILE A 243 22.12 -7.18 -9.10
C ILE A 243 20.73 -7.10 -8.45
N SER A 244 20.13 -8.24 -8.11
CA SER A 244 18.71 -8.29 -7.69
C SER A 244 18.41 -7.40 -6.49
N GLU A 245 19.24 -7.42 -5.45
CA GLU A 245 19.03 -6.61 -4.23
C GLU A 245 19.19 -5.12 -4.52
N GLN A 246 20.16 -4.74 -5.38
CA GLN A 246 20.37 -3.36 -5.78
C GLN A 246 19.20 -2.82 -6.63
N GLU A 247 18.78 -3.58 -7.64
CA GLU A 247 17.65 -3.23 -8.52
C GLU A 247 16.33 -3.08 -7.73
N MET A 248 16.09 -4.00 -6.77
CA MET A 248 14.96 -3.85 -5.84
C MET A 248 15.04 -2.60 -4.97
N GLY A 249 16.26 -2.22 -4.54
CA GLY A 249 16.47 -1.01 -3.76
C GLY A 249 16.16 0.25 -4.54
N ILE A 250 16.64 0.34 -5.78
CA ILE A 250 16.36 1.46 -6.70
C ILE A 250 14.85 1.54 -6.97
N TYR A 251 14.25 0.44 -7.40
CA TYR A 251 12.82 0.38 -7.68
C TYR A 251 11.95 0.71 -6.47
N GLY A 252 12.26 0.11 -5.31
CA GLY A 252 11.57 0.38 -4.06
C GLY A 252 11.63 1.85 -3.63
N ALA A 253 12.76 2.53 -3.88
CA ALA A 253 12.90 3.96 -3.64
C ALA A 253 12.01 4.79 -4.60
N CYS A 254 12.03 4.46 -5.90
CA CYS A 254 11.19 5.12 -6.91
C CYS A 254 9.68 4.93 -6.65
N CYS A 255 9.28 3.73 -6.20
CA CYS A 255 7.90 3.48 -5.77
C CYS A 255 7.44 4.44 -4.65
N LYS A 256 8.36 4.89 -3.76
CA LYS A 256 8.01 5.86 -2.71
C LYS A 256 7.70 7.26 -3.24
N LEU A 257 8.20 7.63 -4.41
CA LEU A 257 7.79 8.87 -5.09
C LEU A 257 6.37 8.73 -5.68
N ALA A 258 6.08 7.59 -6.27
CA ALA A 258 4.74 7.34 -6.83
C ALA A 258 3.64 7.22 -5.76
N ILE A 259 3.99 6.81 -4.54
CA ILE A 259 3.01 6.64 -3.43
C ILE A 259 2.33 7.97 -3.04
N PHE A 260 2.93 9.13 -3.32
CA PHE A 260 2.29 10.43 -3.04
C PHE A 260 0.92 10.55 -3.75
N LEU A 261 0.82 10.07 -4.98
CA LEU A 261 -0.45 10.02 -5.71
C LEU A 261 -1.43 9.03 -5.07
N ASN A 262 -0.93 7.87 -4.63
CA ASN A 262 -1.77 6.86 -3.98
C ASN A 262 -2.36 7.37 -2.64
N ILE A 263 -1.62 8.16 -1.88
CA ILE A 263 -2.13 8.79 -0.64
C ILE A 263 -3.36 9.65 -0.95
N PHE A 264 -3.31 10.46 -2.02
CA PHE A 264 -4.47 11.24 -2.47
C PHE A 264 -5.66 10.35 -2.84
N ILE A 265 -5.41 9.26 -3.61
CA ILE A 265 -6.45 8.31 -4.01
C ILE A 265 -7.12 7.67 -2.79
N GLN A 266 -6.33 7.24 -1.80
CA GLN A 266 -6.87 6.65 -0.57
C GLN A 266 -7.68 7.67 0.25
N ALA A 267 -7.21 8.91 0.36
CA ALA A 267 -7.94 9.98 1.03
C ALA A 267 -9.29 10.29 0.33
N PHE A 268 -9.27 10.39 -1.00
CA PHE A 268 -10.49 10.56 -1.79
C PHE A 268 -11.47 9.39 -1.57
N ARG A 269 -10.99 8.14 -1.62
CA ARG A 269 -11.82 6.94 -1.42
C ARG A 269 -12.54 6.95 -0.08
N LEU A 270 -11.84 7.31 1.00
CA LEU A 270 -12.41 7.38 2.34
C LEU A 270 -13.59 8.37 2.44
N GLY A 271 -13.56 9.47 1.70
CA GLY A 271 -14.65 10.42 1.66
C GLY A 271 -15.74 10.09 0.64
N ALA A 272 -15.34 9.59 -0.54
CA ALA A 272 -16.24 9.34 -1.66
C ALA A 272 -17.12 8.09 -1.43
N GLU A 273 -16.61 7.05 -0.80
CA GLU A 273 -17.33 5.80 -0.60
C GLU A 273 -18.62 5.98 0.23
N PRO A 274 -18.60 6.60 1.43
CA PRO A 274 -19.83 6.90 2.18
C PRO A 274 -20.78 7.82 1.42
N PHE A 275 -20.25 8.81 0.69
CA PHE A 275 -21.05 9.71 -0.13
C PHE A 275 -21.84 8.95 -1.21
N PHE A 276 -21.21 8.03 -1.92
CA PHE A 276 -21.88 7.24 -2.94
C PHE A 276 -23.01 6.38 -2.35
N PHE A 277 -22.78 5.73 -1.21
CA PHE A 277 -23.82 4.94 -0.56
C PHE A 277 -24.99 5.79 -0.06
N SER A 278 -24.73 6.97 0.50
CA SER A 278 -25.81 7.85 0.98
C SER A 278 -26.68 8.41 -0.17
N HIS A 279 -26.11 8.54 -1.38
CA HIS A 279 -26.83 9.04 -2.55
C HIS A 279 -27.41 7.93 -3.45
N ALA A 280 -27.26 6.65 -3.07
CA ALA A 280 -27.65 5.51 -3.92
C ALA A 280 -29.15 5.50 -4.30
N LYS A 281 -30.02 6.05 -3.44
CA LYS A 281 -31.47 6.10 -3.66
C LYS A 281 -31.95 7.41 -4.34
N ALA A 282 -31.05 8.35 -4.64
CA ALA A 282 -31.44 9.61 -5.28
C ALA A 282 -31.72 9.38 -6.78
N GLU A 283 -32.76 10.02 -7.32
CA GLU A 283 -33.14 9.90 -8.73
C GLU A 283 -32.01 10.27 -9.70
N ASN A 284 -31.13 11.18 -9.31
CA ASN A 284 -29.99 11.64 -10.11
C ASN A 284 -28.65 11.04 -9.69
N ALA A 285 -28.66 9.91 -8.96
CA ALA A 285 -27.44 9.27 -8.43
C ALA A 285 -26.40 9.01 -9.53
N GLY A 286 -26.80 8.41 -10.67
CA GLY A 286 -25.88 8.12 -11.78
C GLY A 286 -25.22 9.38 -12.37
N GLN A 287 -25.96 10.49 -12.52
CA GLN A 287 -25.39 11.76 -12.98
C GLN A 287 -24.41 12.35 -11.97
N THR A 288 -24.70 12.21 -10.68
CA THR A 288 -23.82 12.66 -9.59
C THR A 288 -22.54 11.85 -9.59
N TYR A 289 -22.60 10.52 -9.75
CA TYR A 289 -21.42 9.66 -9.84
C TYR A 289 -20.56 9.98 -11.07
N ALA A 290 -21.19 10.19 -12.23
CA ALA A 290 -20.48 10.59 -13.44
C ALA A 290 -19.75 11.93 -13.28
N ARG A 291 -20.34 12.87 -12.56
CA ARG A 291 -19.74 14.18 -12.27
C ARG A 291 -18.57 14.06 -11.29
N VAL A 292 -18.74 13.30 -10.22
CA VAL A 292 -17.66 13.03 -9.26
C VAL A 292 -16.45 12.38 -9.97
N MET A 293 -16.71 11.42 -10.85
CA MET A 293 -15.66 10.80 -11.68
C MET A 293 -14.95 11.83 -12.57
N ASN A 294 -15.66 12.73 -13.22
CA ASN A 294 -15.07 13.75 -14.07
C ASN A 294 -14.10 14.66 -13.28
N TYR A 295 -14.54 15.18 -12.14
CA TYR A 295 -13.67 16.01 -11.30
C TYR A 295 -12.52 15.24 -10.67
N PHE A 296 -12.73 13.97 -10.31
CA PHE A 296 -11.67 13.10 -9.85
C PHE A 296 -10.57 12.92 -10.91
N ILE A 297 -10.96 12.64 -12.17
CA ILE A 297 -10.01 12.47 -13.28
C ILE A 297 -9.22 13.75 -13.52
N ILE A 298 -9.87 14.92 -13.49
CA ILE A 298 -9.18 16.20 -13.62
C ILE A 298 -8.16 16.38 -12.50
N THR A 299 -8.59 16.20 -11.24
CA THR A 299 -7.72 16.41 -10.08
C THR A 299 -6.52 15.46 -10.07
N ILE A 300 -6.76 14.16 -10.35
CA ILE A 300 -5.67 13.18 -10.37
C ILE A 300 -4.71 13.41 -11.55
N SER A 301 -5.21 13.93 -12.68
CA SER A 301 -4.38 14.33 -13.83
C SER A 301 -3.50 15.53 -13.49
N VAL A 302 -4.05 16.54 -12.79
CA VAL A 302 -3.26 17.69 -12.30
C VAL A 302 -2.15 17.22 -11.37
N ILE A 303 -2.47 16.34 -10.40
CA ILE A 303 -1.46 15.81 -9.46
C ILE A 303 -0.41 14.97 -10.20
N PHE A 304 -0.81 14.15 -11.18
CA PHE A 304 0.09 13.36 -12.01
C PHE A 304 1.09 14.25 -12.76
N ILE A 305 0.61 15.29 -13.45
CA ILE A 305 1.46 16.25 -14.15
C ILE A 305 2.36 17.00 -13.14
N ALA A 306 1.81 17.46 -12.02
CA ALA A 306 2.56 18.22 -11.01
C ALA A 306 3.72 17.40 -10.40
N LEU A 307 3.47 16.13 -10.05
CA LEU A 307 4.52 15.25 -9.52
C LEU A 307 5.61 14.98 -10.56
N THR A 308 5.22 14.78 -11.82
CA THR A 308 6.19 14.50 -12.89
C THR A 308 6.97 15.74 -13.31
N ALA A 309 6.31 16.90 -13.43
CA ALA A 309 6.97 18.18 -13.76
C ALA A 309 7.99 18.62 -12.71
N ASN A 310 7.77 18.22 -11.44
CA ASN A 310 8.65 18.54 -10.33
C ASN A 310 9.52 17.35 -9.87
N ILE A 311 9.74 16.37 -10.74
CA ILE A 311 10.53 15.16 -10.42
C ILE A 311 11.96 15.51 -10.01
N GLU A 312 12.56 16.56 -10.59
CA GLU A 312 13.89 17.04 -10.27
C GLU A 312 14.00 17.60 -8.84
N ILE A 313 12.87 18.05 -8.25
CA ILE A 313 12.80 18.42 -6.82
C ILE A 313 12.50 17.16 -5.99
N LEU A 314 11.53 16.34 -6.41
CA LEU A 314 11.11 15.15 -5.68
C LEU A 314 12.21 14.09 -5.57
N LYS A 315 13.14 14.00 -6.54
CA LYS A 315 14.25 13.06 -6.48
C LYS A 315 15.15 13.24 -5.23
N TYR A 316 15.17 14.42 -4.63
CA TYR A 316 15.90 14.65 -3.38
C TYR A 316 15.31 13.91 -2.18
N PHE A 317 14.03 13.47 -2.26
CA PHE A 317 13.45 12.58 -1.27
C PHE A 317 14.13 11.18 -1.25
N ILE A 318 14.68 10.77 -2.39
CA ILE A 318 15.41 9.49 -2.57
C ILE A 318 16.88 9.72 -2.90
N ARG A 319 17.47 10.80 -2.40
CA ARG A 319 18.83 11.22 -2.77
C ARG A 319 19.91 10.18 -2.44
N GLY A 320 19.75 9.42 -1.36
CA GLY A 320 20.82 8.53 -0.89
C GLY A 320 22.01 9.28 -0.29
N SER A 321 23.13 8.58 -0.09
CA SER A 321 24.43 9.19 0.19
C SER A 321 25.03 9.75 -1.11
N HIS A 322 26.05 10.62 -1.03
CA HIS A 322 26.69 11.16 -2.23
C HIS A 322 27.19 10.08 -3.20
N ALA A 323 27.72 8.96 -2.69
CA ALA A 323 28.19 7.85 -3.50
C ALA A 323 27.06 7.00 -4.12
N GLN A 324 25.83 7.10 -3.64
CA GLN A 324 24.69 6.30 -4.09
C GLN A 324 23.62 7.12 -4.82
N GLN A 325 23.80 8.43 -4.90
CA GLN A 325 22.81 9.36 -5.42
C GLN A 325 22.42 9.06 -6.87
N GLU A 326 23.41 8.93 -7.75
CA GLU A 326 23.20 8.66 -9.17
C GLU A 326 22.54 7.29 -9.37
N LEU A 327 22.95 6.31 -8.55
CA LEU A 327 22.37 4.97 -8.58
C LEU A 327 20.87 4.96 -8.26
N TYR A 328 20.44 5.68 -7.21
CA TYR A 328 19.01 5.79 -6.93
C TYR A 328 18.26 6.60 -7.99
N TRP A 329 18.90 7.63 -8.56
CA TRP A 329 18.29 8.46 -9.58
C TRP A 329 18.23 7.81 -10.97
N SER A 330 19.03 6.77 -11.23
CA SER A 330 18.94 5.99 -12.48
C SER A 330 17.55 5.37 -12.67
N GLY A 331 16.84 5.09 -11.58
CA GLY A 331 15.48 4.53 -11.61
C GLY A 331 14.36 5.55 -11.87
N LEU A 332 14.63 6.86 -11.95
CA LEU A 332 13.58 7.87 -12.06
C LEU A 332 12.66 7.70 -13.29
N ASN A 333 13.13 7.05 -14.34
CA ASN A 333 12.35 6.78 -15.56
C ASN A 333 11.11 5.90 -15.31
N VAL A 334 11.07 5.12 -14.22
CA VAL A 334 9.88 4.32 -13.89
C VAL A 334 8.78 5.15 -13.22
N VAL A 335 9.12 6.32 -12.65
CA VAL A 335 8.19 7.09 -11.82
C VAL A 335 6.95 7.56 -12.58
N PRO A 336 7.05 8.14 -13.80
CA PRO A 336 5.85 8.51 -14.58
C PRO A 336 4.95 7.32 -14.91
N ILE A 337 5.55 6.14 -15.18
CA ILE A 337 4.82 4.90 -15.48
C ILE A 337 4.04 4.42 -14.25
N LEU A 338 4.70 4.39 -13.09
CA LEU A 338 4.08 4.03 -11.81
C LEU A 338 2.97 5.02 -11.42
N LEU A 339 3.20 6.32 -11.60
CA LEU A 339 2.20 7.35 -11.34
C LEU A 339 0.96 7.14 -12.21
N PHE A 340 1.13 6.86 -13.51
CA PHE A 340 -0.01 6.59 -14.39
C PHE A 340 -0.68 5.26 -14.07
N GLY A 341 0.06 4.27 -13.58
CA GLY A 341 -0.50 3.07 -12.96
C GLY A 341 -1.43 3.40 -11.79
N TYR A 342 -1.00 4.26 -10.86
CA TYR A 342 -1.86 4.71 -9.76
C TYR A 342 -3.04 5.56 -10.24
N VAL A 343 -2.90 6.39 -11.30
CA VAL A 343 -4.06 7.07 -11.93
C VAL A 343 -5.10 6.03 -12.35
N SER A 344 -4.68 4.99 -13.06
CA SER A 344 -5.57 3.90 -13.51
C SER A 344 -6.21 3.16 -12.34
N LEU A 345 -5.44 2.86 -11.29
CA LEU A 345 -5.94 2.26 -10.05
C LEU A 345 -6.98 3.15 -9.35
N GLY A 346 -6.73 4.46 -9.27
CA GLY A 346 -7.68 5.41 -8.66
C GLY A 346 -9.00 5.47 -9.41
N ILE A 347 -8.96 5.48 -10.74
CA ILE A 347 -10.16 5.43 -11.59
C ILE A 347 -10.89 4.09 -11.39
N TYR A 348 -10.15 2.96 -11.37
CA TYR A 348 -10.72 1.65 -11.07
C TYR A 348 -11.44 1.64 -9.71
N MET A 349 -10.81 2.18 -8.65
CA MET A 349 -11.40 2.24 -7.31
C MET A 349 -12.70 3.06 -7.30
N ASN A 350 -12.75 4.15 -8.04
CA ASN A 350 -13.97 4.97 -8.18
C ASN A 350 -15.03 4.22 -9.01
N LEU A 351 -14.66 3.59 -10.12
CA LEU A 351 -15.56 2.73 -10.89
C LEU A 351 -16.11 1.57 -10.07
N SER A 352 -15.36 1.04 -9.11
CA SER A 352 -15.73 -0.12 -8.30
C SER A 352 -17.04 0.04 -7.51
N ILE A 353 -17.55 1.26 -7.41
CA ILE A 353 -18.79 1.55 -6.68
C ILE A 353 -20.00 0.82 -7.27
N TRP A 354 -20.03 0.58 -8.58
CA TRP A 354 -21.17 -0.05 -9.23
C TRP A 354 -21.48 -1.45 -8.68
N TYR A 355 -20.46 -2.31 -8.52
CA TYR A 355 -20.68 -3.67 -8.00
C TYR A 355 -20.92 -3.71 -6.49
N LYS A 356 -20.50 -2.66 -5.76
CA LYS A 356 -20.80 -2.49 -4.34
C LYS A 356 -22.27 -2.08 -4.13
N LEU A 357 -22.78 -1.14 -4.95
CA LEU A 357 -24.15 -0.66 -4.88
C LEU A 357 -25.17 -1.71 -5.38
N SER A 358 -24.76 -2.58 -6.31
CA SER A 358 -25.62 -3.63 -6.88
C SER A 358 -25.48 -5.00 -6.19
N ASP A 359 -24.76 -5.08 -5.06
CA ASP A 359 -24.45 -6.31 -4.31
C ASP A 359 -23.76 -7.40 -5.16
N GLN A 360 -23.10 -7.00 -6.25
CA GLN A 360 -22.41 -7.90 -7.17
C GLN A 360 -20.89 -7.97 -6.87
N THR A 361 -20.52 -8.10 -5.61
CA THR A 361 -19.12 -8.04 -5.13
C THR A 361 -18.22 -9.12 -5.73
N ARG A 362 -18.77 -10.19 -6.33
CA ARG A 362 -18.02 -11.20 -7.10
C ARG A 362 -17.18 -10.60 -8.24
N PHE A 363 -17.62 -9.47 -8.81
CA PHE A 363 -16.84 -8.80 -9.86
C PHE A 363 -15.56 -8.17 -9.33
N ALA A 364 -15.48 -7.81 -8.04
CA ALA A 364 -14.21 -7.41 -7.42
C ALA A 364 -13.16 -8.51 -7.56
N LEU A 365 -13.55 -9.78 -7.28
CA LEU A 365 -12.66 -10.93 -7.39
C LEU A 365 -12.24 -11.17 -8.85
N TYR A 366 -13.18 -11.14 -9.80
CA TYR A 366 -12.87 -11.39 -11.22
C TYR A 366 -11.92 -10.33 -11.78
N ILE A 367 -12.19 -9.05 -11.54
CA ILE A 367 -11.39 -7.95 -12.06
C ILE A 367 -10.00 -7.92 -11.38
N SER A 368 -9.92 -8.04 -10.06
CA SER A 368 -8.63 -8.07 -9.35
C SER A 368 -7.84 -9.34 -9.66
N GLY A 369 -8.50 -10.47 -9.87
CA GLY A 369 -7.88 -11.72 -10.28
C GLY A 369 -7.24 -11.63 -11.67
N VAL A 370 -7.91 -11.01 -12.65
CA VAL A 370 -7.31 -10.73 -13.96
C VAL A 370 -6.10 -9.80 -13.82
N GLY A 371 -6.19 -8.75 -13.00
CA GLY A 371 -5.07 -7.87 -12.71
C GLY A 371 -3.89 -8.66 -12.13
N ALA A 372 -4.12 -9.50 -11.11
CA ALA A 372 -3.08 -10.31 -10.49
C ALA A 372 -2.44 -11.30 -11.49
N ALA A 373 -3.24 -11.96 -12.32
CA ALA A 373 -2.74 -12.86 -13.36
C ALA A 373 -1.83 -12.12 -14.36
N LEU A 374 -2.27 -10.95 -14.85
CA LEU A 374 -1.46 -10.10 -15.73
C LEU A 374 -0.17 -9.65 -15.05
N THR A 375 -0.24 -9.19 -13.81
CA THR A 375 0.94 -8.77 -13.05
C THR A 375 1.94 -9.93 -12.94
N ILE A 376 1.49 -11.14 -12.61
CA ILE A 376 2.36 -12.32 -12.50
C ILE A 376 2.97 -12.65 -13.86
N VAL A 377 2.15 -12.82 -14.90
CA VAL A 377 2.61 -13.26 -16.23
C VAL A 377 3.61 -12.26 -16.82
N LEU A 378 3.29 -10.97 -16.79
CA LEU A 378 4.16 -9.94 -17.36
C LEU A 378 5.48 -9.83 -16.61
N ASN A 379 5.46 -9.90 -15.28
CA ASN A 379 6.69 -9.86 -14.50
C ASN A 379 7.57 -11.09 -14.76
N VAL A 380 7.00 -12.31 -14.80
CA VAL A 380 7.76 -13.55 -15.08
C VAL A 380 8.44 -13.48 -16.44
N ILE A 381 7.75 -12.97 -17.48
CA ILE A 381 8.27 -12.94 -18.85
C ILE A 381 9.30 -11.83 -19.03
N PHE A 382 9.04 -10.63 -18.48
CA PHE A 382 9.79 -9.43 -18.87
C PHE A 382 10.85 -8.99 -17.86
N ILE A 383 10.75 -9.33 -16.57
CA ILE A 383 11.79 -8.98 -15.57
C ILE A 383 13.19 -9.46 -16.00
N PRO A 384 13.38 -10.71 -16.48
CA PRO A 384 14.72 -11.17 -16.83
C PRO A 384 15.43 -10.34 -17.92
N ARG A 385 14.65 -9.62 -18.74
CA ARG A 385 15.18 -8.80 -19.86
C ARG A 385 15.23 -7.31 -19.54
N TYR A 386 14.25 -6.79 -18.81
CA TYR A 386 14.03 -5.34 -18.64
C TYR A 386 14.07 -4.91 -17.16
N SER A 387 14.43 -5.81 -16.25
CA SER A 387 14.54 -5.54 -14.81
C SER A 387 13.28 -4.82 -14.27
N TYR A 388 13.45 -3.85 -13.39
CA TYR A 388 12.36 -3.11 -12.74
C TYR A 388 11.51 -2.26 -13.71
N MET A 389 12.01 -1.96 -14.91
CA MET A 389 11.20 -1.30 -15.94
C MET A 389 10.02 -2.19 -16.36
N ALA A 390 10.25 -3.51 -16.47
CA ALA A 390 9.18 -4.48 -16.72
C ALA A 390 8.11 -4.44 -15.62
N SER A 391 8.52 -4.36 -14.36
CA SER A 391 7.60 -4.30 -13.22
C SER A 391 6.73 -3.04 -13.23
N ALA A 392 7.31 -1.90 -13.61
CA ALA A 392 6.55 -0.66 -13.73
C ALA A 392 5.48 -0.75 -14.82
N TRP A 393 5.83 -1.27 -16.01
CA TRP A 393 4.89 -1.48 -17.10
C TRP A 393 3.85 -2.56 -16.78
N ALA A 394 4.24 -3.66 -16.12
CA ALA A 394 3.32 -4.71 -15.70
C ALA A 394 2.25 -4.17 -14.76
N SER A 395 2.62 -3.35 -13.77
CA SER A 395 1.70 -2.69 -12.86
C SER A 395 0.75 -1.74 -13.59
N LEU A 396 1.26 -0.92 -14.52
CA LEU A 396 0.43 -0.04 -15.34
C LEU A 396 -0.58 -0.82 -16.18
N ILE A 397 -0.14 -1.85 -16.90
CA ILE A 397 -1.01 -2.68 -17.75
C ILE A 397 -2.08 -3.37 -16.91
N ALA A 398 -1.71 -3.93 -15.75
CA ALA A 398 -2.67 -4.60 -14.86
C ALA A 398 -3.74 -3.61 -14.36
N TYR A 399 -3.34 -2.45 -13.83
CA TYR A 399 -4.28 -1.46 -13.32
C TYR A 399 -5.15 -0.83 -14.43
N ALA A 400 -4.57 -0.56 -15.61
CA ALA A 400 -5.33 -0.08 -16.76
C ALA A 400 -6.35 -1.13 -17.24
N THR A 401 -5.98 -2.40 -17.27
CA THR A 401 -6.91 -3.49 -17.60
C THR A 401 -8.04 -3.60 -16.57
N MET A 402 -7.72 -3.53 -15.27
CA MET A 402 -8.75 -3.52 -14.20
C MET A 402 -9.71 -2.33 -14.36
N MET A 403 -9.20 -1.14 -14.68
CA MET A 403 -9.99 0.06 -14.95
C MET A 403 -10.94 -0.16 -16.15
N ILE A 404 -10.42 -0.66 -17.28
CA ILE A 404 -11.21 -0.91 -18.49
C ILE A 404 -12.28 -1.98 -18.24
N LEU A 405 -11.92 -3.10 -17.61
CA LEU A 405 -12.87 -4.17 -17.30
C LEU A 405 -13.96 -3.68 -16.35
N SER A 406 -13.61 -2.91 -15.32
CA SER A 406 -14.61 -2.35 -14.40
C SER A 406 -15.56 -1.40 -15.10
N TYR A 407 -15.07 -0.59 -16.03
CA TYR A 407 -15.92 0.28 -16.86
C TYR A 407 -16.87 -0.54 -17.74
N LEU A 408 -16.35 -1.49 -18.53
CA LEU A 408 -17.16 -2.29 -19.48
C LEU A 408 -18.21 -3.12 -18.76
N MET A 409 -17.82 -3.81 -17.68
CA MET A 409 -18.76 -4.62 -16.89
C MET A 409 -19.77 -3.72 -16.14
N GLY A 410 -19.34 -2.57 -15.67
CA GLY A 410 -20.20 -1.59 -15.02
C GLY A 410 -21.27 -1.04 -15.95
N GLN A 411 -20.91 -0.67 -17.18
CA GLN A 411 -21.89 -0.20 -18.18
C GLN A 411 -22.94 -1.25 -18.54
N LYS A 412 -22.58 -2.55 -18.46
CA LYS A 412 -23.50 -3.66 -18.73
C LYS A 412 -24.45 -3.95 -17.56
N ASN A 413 -23.95 -3.89 -16.31
CA ASN A 413 -24.71 -4.36 -15.13
C ASN A 413 -25.33 -3.21 -14.30
N TYR A 414 -24.73 -2.03 -14.33
CA TYR A 414 -25.19 -0.83 -13.59
C TYR A 414 -24.74 0.42 -14.37
N PRO A 415 -25.43 0.81 -15.44
CA PRO A 415 -25.00 1.86 -16.35
C PRO A 415 -25.00 3.22 -15.65
N ILE A 416 -23.81 3.84 -15.59
CA ILE A 416 -23.61 5.20 -15.10
C ILE A 416 -23.23 6.06 -16.31
N PRO A 417 -23.88 7.23 -16.53
CA PRO A 417 -23.67 8.07 -17.72
C PRO A 417 -22.36 8.87 -17.65
N TYR A 418 -21.21 8.17 -17.68
CA TYR A 418 -19.89 8.81 -17.66
C TYR A 418 -19.62 9.61 -18.94
N HIS A 419 -19.00 10.76 -18.82
CA HIS A 419 -18.56 11.58 -19.96
C HIS A 419 -17.25 11.03 -20.56
N LEU A 420 -17.31 9.80 -21.14
CA LEU A 420 -16.14 9.03 -21.55
C LEU A 420 -15.20 9.82 -22.46
N LYS A 421 -15.71 10.45 -23.55
CA LYS A 421 -14.89 11.22 -24.50
C LYS A 421 -14.10 12.31 -23.79
N LYS A 422 -14.72 13.03 -22.89
CA LYS A 422 -14.13 14.11 -22.12
C LYS A 422 -13.07 13.60 -21.13
N ASN A 423 -13.41 12.55 -20.38
CA ASN A 423 -12.51 11.92 -19.43
C ASN A 423 -11.25 11.35 -20.10
N VAL A 424 -11.42 10.67 -21.24
CA VAL A 424 -10.29 10.16 -22.02
C VAL A 424 -9.44 11.31 -22.59
N ALA A 425 -10.06 12.40 -23.04
CA ALA A 425 -9.31 13.58 -23.52
C ALA A 425 -8.43 14.19 -22.43
N TYR A 426 -8.92 14.29 -21.18
CA TYR A 426 -8.10 14.77 -20.05
C TYR A 426 -6.93 13.83 -19.76
N LEU A 427 -7.17 12.52 -19.75
CA LEU A 427 -6.09 11.54 -19.53
C LEU A 427 -5.03 11.56 -20.62
N LEU A 428 -5.45 11.59 -21.90
CA LEU A 428 -4.52 11.63 -23.03
C LEU A 428 -3.71 12.94 -23.06
N SER A 429 -4.35 14.08 -22.77
CA SER A 429 -3.62 15.35 -22.66
C SER A 429 -2.65 15.36 -21.48
N ALA A 430 -3.01 14.76 -20.34
CA ALA A 430 -2.09 14.63 -19.21
C ALA A 430 -0.87 13.75 -19.56
N ILE A 431 -1.09 12.62 -20.25
CA ILE A 431 0.00 11.75 -20.73
C ILE A 431 0.89 12.51 -21.71
N GLY A 432 0.29 13.23 -22.67
CA GLY A 432 1.04 14.03 -23.64
C GLY A 432 1.89 15.11 -22.97
N ILE A 433 1.35 15.82 -21.99
CA ILE A 433 2.08 16.83 -21.21
C ILE A 433 3.23 16.20 -20.43
N VAL A 434 2.99 15.07 -19.77
CA VAL A 434 4.03 14.35 -19.03
C VAL A 434 5.14 13.88 -19.98
N TYR A 435 4.79 13.34 -21.14
CA TYR A 435 5.77 12.94 -22.15
C TYR A 435 6.61 14.15 -22.63
N LEU A 436 5.98 15.27 -22.95
CA LEU A 436 6.68 16.49 -23.33
C LEU A 436 7.61 16.97 -22.21
N SER A 437 7.11 17.10 -20.97
CA SER A 437 7.89 17.60 -19.85
C SER A 437 9.06 16.68 -19.48
N PHE A 438 8.82 15.36 -19.47
CA PHE A 438 9.78 14.39 -18.97
C PHE A 438 10.81 13.95 -20.01
N VAL A 439 10.36 13.74 -21.27
CA VAL A 439 11.20 13.19 -22.35
C VAL A 439 11.70 14.28 -23.28
N VAL A 440 10.81 15.14 -23.81
CA VAL A 440 11.18 16.12 -24.83
C VAL A 440 11.96 17.29 -24.23
N PHE A 441 11.52 17.80 -23.08
CA PHE A 441 12.16 18.93 -22.40
C PHE A 441 13.07 18.50 -21.24
N ASP A 442 13.51 17.24 -21.22
CA ASP A 442 14.50 16.69 -20.28
C ASP A 442 14.27 17.12 -18.83
N ARG A 443 13.03 16.99 -18.36
CA ARG A 443 12.61 17.30 -16.99
C ARG A 443 12.83 18.76 -16.54
N ASN A 444 12.83 19.70 -17.50
CA ASN A 444 12.96 21.12 -17.17
C ASN A 444 11.77 21.57 -16.31
N ILE A 445 12.06 21.97 -15.06
CA ILE A 445 11.05 22.34 -14.05
C ILE A 445 10.19 23.52 -14.55
N ILE A 446 10.80 24.53 -15.18
CA ILE A 446 10.09 25.73 -15.62
C ILE A 446 9.08 25.35 -16.70
N ILE A 447 9.52 24.65 -17.74
CA ILE A 447 8.67 24.22 -18.84
C ILE A 447 7.59 23.27 -18.33
N GLY A 448 7.93 22.30 -17.48
CA GLY A 448 6.98 21.37 -16.90
C GLY A 448 5.86 22.06 -16.10
N ASN A 449 6.20 23.09 -15.30
CA ASN A 449 5.22 23.85 -14.55
C ASN A 449 4.40 24.83 -15.44
N LEU A 450 4.97 25.35 -16.51
CA LEU A 450 4.21 26.11 -17.50
C LEU A 450 3.16 25.24 -18.20
N LEU A 451 3.53 24.02 -18.60
CA LEU A 451 2.61 23.04 -19.18
C LEU A 451 1.51 22.62 -18.21
N LEU A 452 1.85 22.44 -16.91
CA LEU A 452 0.88 22.21 -15.85
C LEU A 452 -0.10 23.37 -15.73
N LEU A 453 0.38 24.61 -15.67
CA LEU A 453 -0.45 25.79 -15.59
C LEU A 453 -1.40 25.91 -16.80
N LEU A 454 -0.88 25.66 -17.99
CA LEU A 454 -1.68 25.62 -19.23
C LEU A 454 -2.79 24.58 -19.14
N PHE A 455 -2.50 23.37 -18.67
CA PHE A 455 -3.49 22.32 -18.46
C PHE A 455 -4.58 22.74 -17.48
N ILE A 456 -4.21 23.35 -16.35
CA ILE A 456 -5.16 23.85 -15.34
C ILE A 456 -6.05 24.93 -15.94
N ILE A 457 -5.49 25.92 -16.65
CA ILE A 457 -6.26 27.02 -17.25
C ILE A 457 -7.25 26.47 -18.28
N ILE A 458 -6.79 25.63 -19.22
CA ILE A 458 -7.66 25.06 -20.27
C ILE A 458 -8.79 24.23 -19.62
N THR A 459 -8.46 23.40 -18.65
CA THR A 459 -9.46 22.58 -17.94
C THR A 459 -10.45 23.44 -17.20
N PHE A 460 -10.00 24.50 -16.52
CA PHE A 460 -10.87 25.45 -15.82
C PHE A 460 -11.82 26.17 -16.80
N LEU A 461 -11.33 26.63 -17.94
CA LEU A 461 -12.15 27.27 -18.97
C LEU A 461 -13.24 26.34 -19.53
N ILE A 462 -12.91 25.06 -19.73
CA ILE A 462 -13.88 24.05 -20.20
C ILE A 462 -14.93 23.75 -19.14
N GLU A 463 -14.55 23.68 -17.85
CA GLU A 463 -15.44 23.31 -16.74
C GLU A 463 -16.16 24.52 -16.12
N TRP A 464 -15.78 25.76 -16.45
CA TRP A 464 -16.28 26.99 -15.85
C TRP A 464 -17.80 27.05 -15.73
N LYS A 465 -18.49 26.75 -16.85
CA LYS A 465 -19.98 26.75 -16.89
C LYS A 465 -20.59 25.68 -15.95
N GLY A 466 -19.92 24.54 -15.79
CA GLY A 466 -20.32 23.46 -14.87
C GLY A 466 -20.16 23.87 -13.41
N ILE A 467 -19.04 24.51 -13.07
CA ILE A 467 -18.69 24.97 -11.72
C ILE A 467 -19.66 26.07 -11.26
N LEU A 468 -19.97 27.07 -12.12
CA LEU A 468 -20.94 28.14 -11.81
C LEU A 468 -22.34 27.60 -11.55
N LYS A 469 -22.77 26.54 -12.25
CA LYS A 469 -24.07 25.92 -12.02
C LYS A 469 -24.13 25.23 -10.64
N PHE A 470 -22.99 24.75 -10.15
CA PHE A 470 -22.86 24.10 -8.83
C PHE A 470 -22.92 25.12 -7.68
N SER A 471 -22.19 26.22 -7.80
CA SER A 471 -22.20 27.27 -6.77
C SER A 471 -23.58 27.86 -6.56
N LYS A 472 -24.39 28.01 -7.64
CA LYS A 472 -25.76 28.48 -7.57
C LYS A 472 -26.75 27.49 -6.94
N LEU A 473 -26.49 26.19 -7.02
CA LEU A 473 -27.31 25.14 -6.40
C LEU A 473 -27.02 24.97 -4.90
N GLY A 474 -25.76 25.21 -4.48
CA GLY A 474 -25.36 25.18 -3.06
C GLY A 474 -25.89 26.38 -2.25
N LEU A 475 -26.04 27.54 -2.89
CA LEU A 475 -26.59 28.77 -2.27
C LEU A 475 -28.13 28.76 -2.12
N LYS A 476 -28.84 27.80 -2.74
CA LYS A 476 -30.31 27.65 -2.61
C LYS A 476 -30.74 26.64 -1.53
N LYS A 477 -29.81 26.06 -0.80
CA LYS A 477 -30.09 25.06 0.27
C LYS A 477 -29.69 25.50 1.68
N ASN A 478 -29.28 26.79 1.84
CA ASN A 478 -29.09 27.40 3.16
C ASN A 478 -30.19 28.46 3.40
#